data_900e4a0b177d700769605b9687c12ea4
#
_entry.id   900e4a0b177d700769605b9687c12ea4
#
_cell.length_a   1.000
_cell.length_b   1.000
_cell.length_c   1.000
_cell.angle_alpha   90.00
_cell.angle_beta   90.00
_cell.angle_gamma   90.00
#
_symmetry.space_group_name_H-M   'P 1'
#
loop_
_entity.id
_entity.type
_entity.pdbx_description
1 polymer ?
#
loop_
_entity_poly.entity_id
_entity_poly.type
_entity_poly.pdbx_seq_one_letter_code
_entity_poly.pdbx_strand_id
1 'polypeptide(L)'
;AGTLLDQKVFEHLVWQTMPILHEHFMRHDMQLSIVTLPWLLSLYINSMPMVFAFRIIDCFMAFGSQVLFQIGLAILKINGEAILRITDDGTMIGLLRTYFRTLGDSAYPESPDERRRQITRFQQLLVIAFREFGVITNELVEQQRKQFRQQIVQEIEGFARRSAIRNLQDYGHFTKAQVSLIYDHIVESIYRARNAPVS
;
A
#
# COMPACT_ATOMS: atom_id res chain seq x y z
N ALA A 1 -12.51 1.66 1.09
CA ALA A 1 -12.28 0.21 1.16
C ALA A 1 -11.20 -0.25 0.17
N GLY A 2 -11.27 0.15 -1.11
CA GLY A 2 -10.33 -0.33 -2.14
C GLY A 2 -8.86 -0.06 -1.82
N THR A 3 -8.52 1.16 -1.46
CA THR A 3 -7.11 1.53 -1.20
C THR A 3 -6.52 0.87 0.04
N LEU A 4 -7.34 0.65 1.09
CA LEU A 4 -6.89 -0.11 2.27
C LEU A 4 -6.63 -1.58 1.90
N LEU A 5 -7.42 -2.13 0.99
CA LEU A 5 -7.21 -3.46 0.45
C LEU A 5 -5.89 -3.53 -0.34
N ASP A 6 -5.65 -2.55 -1.21
CA ASP A 6 -4.40 -2.47 -1.97
C ASP A 6 -3.19 -2.28 -1.06
N GLN A 7 -3.33 -1.53 0.05
CA GLN A 7 -2.27 -1.42 1.06
C GLN A 7 -1.93 -2.77 1.70
N LYS A 8 -2.94 -3.57 2.07
CA LYS A 8 -2.70 -4.93 2.61
C LYS A 8 -2.04 -5.85 1.58
N VAL A 9 -2.49 -5.79 0.32
CA VAL A 9 -1.84 -6.52 -0.78
C VAL A 9 -0.38 -6.09 -0.90
N PHE A 10 -0.10 -4.79 -0.86
CA PHE A 10 1.27 -4.27 -0.97
C PHE A 10 2.17 -4.75 0.17
N GLU A 11 1.71 -4.66 1.42
CA GLU A 11 2.44 -5.16 2.59
C GLU A 11 2.75 -6.66 2.48
N HIS A 12 1.80 -7.45 1.99
CA HIS A 12 1.99 -8.87 1.76
C HIS A 12 3.03 -9.13 0.65
N LEU A 13 2.99 -8.38 -0.43
CA LEU A 13 3.99 -8.47 -1.51
C LEU A 13 5.40 -8.08 -1.02
N VAL A 14 5.53 -7.07 -0.15
CA VAL A 14 6.81 -6.72 0.49
C VAL A 14 7.32 -7.89 1.34
N TRP A 15 6.45 -8.50 2.15
CA TRP A 15 6.81 -9.69 2.91
C TRP A 15 7.31 -10.83 2.04
N GLN A 16 6.64 -11.10 0.90
CA GLN A 16 7.01 -12.19 -0.01
C GLN A 16 8.30 -11.91 -0.78
N THR A 17 8.49 -10.67 -1.25
CA THR A 17 9.60 -10.33 -2.17
C THR A 17 10.83 -9.77 -1.47
N MET A 18 10.64 -9.14 -0.31
CA MET A 18 11.70 -8.46 0.46
C MET A 18 11.59 -8.78 1.97
N PRO A 19 11.72 -10.06 2.37
CA PRO A 19 11.49 -10.47 3.76
C PRO A 19 12.41 -9.76 4.76
N ILE A 20 13.66 -9.48 4.41
CA ILE A 20 14.62 -8.76 5.27
C ILE A 20 14.12 -7.34 5.56
N LEU A 21 13.59 -6.66 4.55
CA LEU A 21 13.06 -5.30 4.70
C LEU A 21 11.78 -5.32 5.54
N HIS A 22 10.91 -6.30 5.31
CA HIS A 22 9.70 -6.48 6.10
C HIS A 22 10.02 -6.75 7.58
N GLU A 23 10.99 -7.64 7.86
CA GLU A 23 11.44 -7.92 9.23
C GLU A 23 12.01 -6.66 9.90
N HIS A 24 12.74 -5.85 9.16
CA HIS A 24 13.28 -4.58 9.65
C HIS A 24 12.16 -3.62 10.08
N PHE A 25 11.11 -3.46 9.26
CA PHE A 25 9.95 -2.64 9.62
C PHE A 25 9.26 -3.15 10.89
N MET A 26 9.06 -4.46 11.00
CA MET A 26 8.45 -5.06 12.18
C MET A 26 9.30 -4.87 13.44
N ARG A 27 10.62 -5.04 13.34
CA ARG A 27 11.56 -4.91 14.47
C ARG A 27 11.62 -3.50 15.05
N HIS A 28 11.47 -2.48 14.20
CA HIS A 28 11.57 -1.07 14.60
C HIS A 28 10.21 -0.38 14.71
N ASP A 29 9.10 -1.16 14.67
CA ASP A 29 7.73 -0.64 14.69
C ASP A 29 7.45 0.46 13.64
N MET A 30 8.10 0.32 12.48
CA MET A 30 7.94 1.24 11.37
C MET A 30 6.72 0.87 10.52
N GLN A 31 5.90 1.86 10.22
CA GLN A 31 4.66 1.65 9.48
C GLN A 31 4.86 1.93 7.99
N LEU A 32 4.98 0.88 7.19
CA LEU A 32 5.12 0.99 5.75
C LEU A 32 3.97 1.78 5.10
N SER A 33 2.77 1.68 5.64
CA SER A 33 1.58 2.39 5.15
C SER A 33 1.71 3.92 5.16
N ILE A 34 2.51 4.49 6.05
CA ILE A 34 2.72 5.96 6.12
C ILE A 34 3.28 6.51 4.80
N VAL A 35 4.14 5.75 4.13
CA VAL A 35 4.74 6.15 2.85
C VAL A 35 3.99 5.60 1.66
N THR A 36 3.49 4.37 1.72
CA THR A 36 2.93 3.67 0.56
C THR A 36 1.46 3.95 0.30
N LEU A 37 0.67 4.22 1.35
CA LEU A 37 -0.74 4.56 1.17
C LEU A 37 -0.95 5.86 0.36
N PRO A 38 -0.19 6.96 0.58
CA PRO A 38 -0.23 8.13 -0.30
C PRO A 38 0.09 7.81 -1.76
N TRP A 39 1.01 6.88 -2.03
CA TRP A 39 1.35 6.48 -3.41
C TRP A 39 0.16 5.84 -4.12
N LEU A 40 -0.48 4.86 -3.46
CA LEU A 40 -1.63 4.15 -4.01
C LEU A 40 -2.87 5.05 -4.13
N LEU A 41 -3.08 5.97 -3.17
CA LEU A 41 -4.21 6.91 -3.19
C LEU A 41 -4.13 7.92 -4.34
N SER A 42 -2.94 8.41 -4.65
CA SER A 42 -2.74 9.49 -5.62
C SER A 42 -2.13 9.00 -6.95
N LEU A 43 -1.99 7.69 -7.16
CA LEU A 43 -1.27 7.14 -8.32
C LEU A 43 0.11 7.81 -8.48
N TYR A 44 0.82 8.01 -7.36
CA TYR A 44 2.13 8.68 -7.25
C TYR A 44 2.13 10.20 -7.55
N ILE A 45 1.03 10.83 -7.97
CA ILE A 45 0.97 12.25 -8.37
C ILE A 45 1.47 13.18 -7.25
N ASN A 46 1.05 12.90 -6.00
CA ASN A 46 1.43 13.74 -4.85
C ASN A 46 2.81 13.39 -4.25
N SER A 47 3.46 12.34 -4.74
CA SER A 47 4.67 11.81 -4.13
C SER A 47 5.94 12.14 -4.91
N MET A 48 5.84 12.31 -6.23
CA MET A 48 6.98 12.57 -7.11
C MET A 48 6.69 13.71 -8.10
N PRO A 49 7.72 14.26 -8.79
CA PRO A 49 7.50 15.27 -9.83
C PRO A 49 6.51 14.80 -10.89
N MET A 50 5.60 15.68 -11.27
CA MET A 50 4.43 15.36 -12.11
C MET A 50 4.81 14.71 -13.45
N VAL A 51 5.93 15.11 -14.05
CA VAL A 51 6.44 14.53 -15.31
C VAL A 51 6.69 13.02 -15.20
N PHE A 52 7.15 12.54 -14.05
CA PHE A 52 7.36 11.11 -13.80
C PHE A 52 6.08 10.39 -13.39
N ALA A 53 5.24 11.05 -12.59
CA ALA A 53 3.93 10.49 -12.20
C ALA A 53 3.05 10.23 -13.43
N PHE A 54 3.00 11.13 -14.39
CA PHE A 54 2.26 10.90 -15.64
C PHE A 54 2.78 9.70 -16.43
N ARG A 55 4.09 9.46 -16.46
CA ARG A 55 4.65 8.26 -17.10
C ARG A 55 4.20 6.97 -16.40
N ILE A 56 4.08 7.00 -15.08
CA ILE A 56 3.52 5.86 -14.33
C ILE A 56 2.05 5.68 -14.66
N ILE A 57 1.28 6.75 -14.78
CA ILE A 57 -0.13 6.70 -15.18
C ILE A 57 -0.28 6.14 -16.61
N ASP A 58 0.56 6.55 -17.55
CA ASP A 58 0.57 5.97 -18.90
C ASP A 58 0.78 4.45 -18.84
N CYS A 59 1.74 4.00 -18.06
CA CYS A 59 1.97 2.56 -17.84
C CYS A 59 0.78 1.88 -17.15
N PHE A 60 0.18 2.53 -16.16
CA PHE A 60 -1.01 2.03 -15.47
C PHE A 60 -2.20 1.86 -16.44
N MET A 61 -2.43 2.82 -17.31
CA MET A 61 -3.49 2.74 -18.32
C MET A 61 -3.23 1.63 -19.34
N ALA A 62 -1.96 1.35 -19.66
CA ALA A 62 -1.58 0.30 -20.62
C ALA A 62 -1.57 -1.10 -20.02
N PHE A 63 -1.13 -1.26 -18.76
CA PHE A 63 -0.84 -2.57 -18.16
C PHE A 63 -1.67 -2.90 -16.93
N GLY A 64 -2.50 -1.95 -16.45
CA GLY A 64 -3.39 -2.17 -15.31
C GLY A 64 -2.75 -1.93 -13.94
N SER A 65 -3.47 -2.36 -12.91
CA SER A 65 -3.14 -2.05 -11.51
C SER A 65 -1.83 -2.65 -11.01
N GLN A 66 -1.32 -3.71 -11.64
CA GLN A 66 -0.03 -4.32 -11.31
C GLN A 66 1.12 -3.32 -11.30
N VAL A 67 1.06 -2.31 -12.19
CA VAL A 67 2.11 -1.27 -12.31
C VAL A 67 2.33 -0.53 -11.00
N LEU A 68 1.25 -0.21 -10.27
CA LEU A 68 1.36 0.52 -9.01
C LEU A 68 2.15 -0.28 -7.96
N PHE A 69 1.95 -1.58 -7.92
CA PHE A 69 2.66 -2.49 -7.02
C PHE A 69 4.11 -2.68 -7.46
N GLN A 70 4.34 -2.92 -8.75
CA GLN A 70 5.68 -3.09 -9.31
C GLN A 70 6.57 -1.86 -9.07
N ILE A 71 6.05 -0.65 -9.30
CA ILE A 71 6.75 0.60 -9.03
C ILE A 71 7.05 0.76 -7.54
N GLY A 72 6.08 0.53 -6.67
CA GLY A 72 6.27 0.65 -5.22
C GLY A 72 7.32 -0.32 -4.69
N LEU A 73 7.29 -1.58 -5.13
CA LEU A 73 8.29 -2.58 -4.76
C LEU A 73 9.69 -2.19 -5.27
N ALA A 74 9.79 -1.67 -6.51
CA ALA A 74 11.06 -1.21 -7.06
C ALA A 74 11.64 0.00 -6.28
N ILE A 75 10.80 0.96 -5.86
CA ILE A 75 11.21 2.07 -5.00
C ILE A 75 11.81 1.55 -3.69
N LEU A 76 11.13 0.63 -3.02
CA LEU A 76 11.63 0.04 -1.78
C LEU A 76 12.93 -0.73 -2.01
N LYS A 77 13.04 -1.48 -3.10
CA LYS A 77 14.26 -2.22 -3.43
C LYS A 77 15.46 -1.32 -3.68
N ILE A 78 15.29 -0.27 -4.48
CA ILE A 78 16.36 0.67 -4.81
C ILE A 78 16.88 1.36 -3.54
N ASN A 79 15.99 1.70 -2.63
CA ASN A 79 16.33 2.38 -1.38
C ASN A 79 16.56 1.41 -0.21
N GLY A 80 16.48 0.11 -0.43
CA GLY A 80 16.46 -0.91 0.63
C GLY A 80 17.66 -0.84 1.58
N GLU A 81 18.88 -0.72 1.05
CA GLU A 81 20.08 -0.60 1.91
C GLU A 81 20.06 0.66 2.80
N ALA A 82 19.58 1.76 2.27
CA ALA A 82 19.44 3.00 3.04
C ALA A 82 18.32 2.89 4.09
N ILE A 83 17.19 2.25 3.74
CA ILE A 83 16.08 2.02 4.66
C ILE A 83 16.50 1.10 5.81
N LEU A 84 17.30 0.06 5.57
CA LEU A 84 17.80 -0.85 6.61
C LEU A 84 18.71 -0.17 7.66
N ARG A 85 19.16 1.06 7.41
CA ARG A 85 19.93 1.87 8.37
C ARG A 85 19.07 2.86 9.17
N ILE A 86 17.78 2.91 8.88
CA ILE A 86 16.80 3.85 9.46
C ILE A 86 15.94 3.09 10.48
N THR A 87 15.59 3.74 11.58
CA THR A 87 14.80 3.13 12.65
C THR A 87 13.53 3.90 12.99
N ASP A 88 13.17 4.92 12.20
CA ASP A 88 11.99 5.74 12.41
C ASP A 88 11.31 6.16 11.09
N ASP A 89 10.00 6.34 11.16
CA ASP A 89 9.17 6.70 10.01
C ASP A 89 9.50 8.08 9.41
N GLY A 90 9.86 9.04 10.25
CA GLY A 90 10.16 10.41 9.82
C GLY A 90 11.39 10.47 8.90
N THR A 91 12.45 9.78 9.29
CA THR A 91 13.68 9.66 8.50
C THR A 91 13.42 8.88 7.20
N MET A 92 12.58 7.83 7.24
CA MET A 92 12.18 7.08 6.05
C MET A 92 11.41 7.96 5.06
N ILE A 93 10.46 8.76 5.52
CA ILE A 93 9.73 9.74 4.68
C ILE A 93 10.72 10.72 4.03
N GLY A 94 11.67 11.25 4.80
CA GLY A 94 12.71 12.17 4.30
C GLY A 94 13.58 11.55 3.21
N LEU A 95 14.03 10.30 3.40
CA LEU A 95 14.82 9.54 2.43
C LEU A 95 14.05 9.38 1.10
N LEU A 96 12.82 8.89 1.17
CA LEU A 96 12.01 8.62 -0.02
C LEU A 96 11.62 9.91 -0.75
N ARG A 97 11.34 11.00 -0.01
CA ARG A 97 11.12 12.33 -0.59
C ARG A 97 12.34 12.83 -1.35
N THR A 98 13.54 12.64 -0.80
CA THR A 98 14.80 12.99 -1.48
C THR A 98 15.00 12.14 -2.73
N TYR A 99 14.75 10.85 -2.66
CA TYR A 99 14.80 9.97 -3.82
C TYR A 99 13.88 10.45 -4.95
N PHE A 100 12.63 10.79 -4.65
CA PHE A 100 11.68 11.28 -5.66
C PHE A 100 12.12 12.59 -6.31
N ARG A 101 12.77 13.49 -5.58
CA ARG A 101 13.30 14.75 -6.13
C ARG A 101 14.46 14.52 -7.10
N THR A 102 15.18 13.44 -6.96
CA THR A 102 16.36 13.09 -7.75
C THR A 102 16.08 12.10 -8.88
N LEU A 103 14.83 11.85 -9.21
CA LEU A 103 14.45 10.89 -10.29
C LEU A 103 14.97 11.29 -11.67
N GLY A 104 15.18 12.58 -11.92
CA GLY A 104 15.78 13.10 -13.16
C GLY A 104 17.29 12.98 -13.22
N ASP A 105 17.95 12.75 -12.10
CA ASP A 105 19.41 12.67 -12.02
C ASP A 105 19.92 11.33 -12.60
N SER A 106 21.20 11.31 -12.95
CA SER A 106 21.85 10.08 -13.40
C SER A 106 21.78 8.99 -12.33
N ALA A 107 21.43 7.78 -12.75
CA ALA A 107 21.51 6.60 -11.90
C ALA A 107 22.97 6.13 -11.70
N TYR A 108 23.86 6.51 -12.58
CA TYR A 108 25.27 6.05 -12.61
C TYR A 108 26.23 7.23 -12.85
N PRO A 109 26.27 8.25 -11.96
CA PRO A 109 27.05 9.48 -12.20
C PRO A 109 28.55 9.21 -12.33
N GLU A 110 29.06 8.21 -11.62
CA GLU A 110 30.48 7.84 -11.60
C GLU A 110 30.90 6.87 -12.73
N SER A 111 29.96 6.51 -13.63
CA SER A 111 30.28 5.55 -14.69
C SER A 111 31.25 6.18 -15.71
N PRO A 112 32.29 5.45 -16.16
CA PRO A 112 33.15 5.90 -17.24
C PRO A 112 32.43 5.96 -18.60
N ASP A 113 31.36 5.16 -18.76
CA ASP A 113 30.53 5.12 -19.98
C ASP A 113 29.52 6.27 -19.97
N GLU A 114 29.63 7.16 -20.97
CA GLU A 114 28.73 8.30 -21.12
C GLU A 114 27.26 7.88 -21.32
N ARG A 115 27.01 6.80 -22.07
CA ARG A 115 25.66 6.28 -22.29
C ARG A 115 25.02 5.84 -20.98
N ARG A 116 25.80 5.22 -20.08
CA ARG A 116 25.31 4.85 -18.76
C ARG A 116 25.03 6.06 -17.87
N ARG A 117 25.85 7.13 -17.96
CA ARG A 117 25.58 8.37 -17.21
C ARG A 117 24.30 9.08 -17.63
N GLN A 118 23.83 8.86 -18.87
CA GLN A 118 22.58 9.43 -19.37
C GLN A 118 21.34 8.68 -18.84
N ILE A 119 21.49 7.49 -18.25
CA ILE A 119 20.38 6.75 -17.68
C ILE A 119 19.93 7.45 -16.39
N THR A 120 18.70 7.92 -16.37
CA THR A 120 18.12 8.57 -15.19
C THR A 120 17.70 7.55 -14.13
N ARG A 121 17.59 7.99 -12.88
CA ARG A 121 17.02 7.17 -11.79
C ARG A 121 15.60 6.72 -12.09
N PHE A 122 14.82 7.55 -12.78
CA PHE A 122 13.49 7.15 -13.21
C PHE A 122 13.50 6.00 -14.23
N GLN A 123 14.40 6.05 -15.21
CA GLN A 123 14.57 4.94 -16.15
C GLN A 123 15.03 3.66 -15.43
N GLN A 124 15.96 3.78 -14.48
CA GLN A 124 16.37 2.67 -13.63
C GLN A 124 15.18 2.09 -12.84
N LEU A 125 14.34 2.95 -12.26
CA LEU A 125 13.13 2.55 -11.54
C LEU A 125 12.20 1.72 -12.42
N LEU A 126 11.92 2.19 -13.65
CA LEU A 126 11.05 1.46 -14.59
C LEU A 126 11.64 0.09 -14.97
N VAL A 127 12.95 0.04 -15.24
CA VAL A 127 13.63 -1.22 -15.57
C VAL A 127 13.52 -2.22 -14.43
N ILE A 128 13.78 -1.80 -13.20
CA ILE A 128 13.67 -2.68 -12.02
C ILE A 128 12.22 -3.11 -11.81
N ALA A 129 11.25 -2.18 -11.90
CA ALA A 129 9.84 -2.49 -11.72
C ALA A 129 9.35 -3.56 -12.70
N PHE A 130 9.62 -3.41 -13.99
CA PHE A 130 9.09 -4.32 -15.00
C PHE A 130 9.92 -5.59 -15.18
N ARG A 131 11.23 -5.54 -14.93
CA ARG A 131 12.11 -6.69 -15.09
C ARG A 131 12.14 -7.59 -13.86
N GLU A 132 12.29 -7.02 -12.67
CA GLU A 132 12.44 -7.81 -11.45
C GLU A 132 11.10 -8.14 -10.79
N PHE A 133 10.13 -7.22 -10.88
CA PHE A 133 8.79 -7.41 -10.35
C PHE A 133 7.74 -7.75 -11.42
N GLY A 134 8.17 -8.16 -12.62
CA GLY A 134 7.28 -8.61 -13.69
C GLY A 134 6.40 -9.81 -13.34
N VAL A 135 6.80 -10.58 -12.32
CA VAL A 135 6.01 -11.71 -11.78
C VAL A 135 4.75 -11.24 -11.02
N ILE A 136 4.69 -9.96 -10.63
CA ILE A 136 3.51 -9.35 -10.01
C ILE A 136 2.54 -8.96 -11.12
N THR A 137 1.63 -9.86 -11.46
CA THR A 137 0.63 -9.68 -12.52
C THR A 137 -0.71 -9.17 -11.96
N ASN A 138 -1.59 -8.69 -12.84
CA ASN A 138 -2.96 -8.30 -12.45
C ASN A 138 -3.72 -9.47 -11.83
N GLU A 139 -3.54 -10.68 -12.33
CA GLU A 139 -4.17 -11.90 -11.81
C GLU A 139 -3.72 -12.16 -10.37
N LEU A 140 -2.42 -12.03 -10.09
CA LEU A 140 -1.87 -12.17 -8.74
C LEU A 140 -2.46 -11.09 -7.80
N VAL A 141 -2.48 -9.84 -8.24
CA VAL A 141 -3.05 -8.72 -7.45
C VAL A 141 -4.53 -8.99 -7.15
N GLU A 142 -5.33 -9.41 -8.13
CA GLU A 142 -6.74 -9.72 -7.94
C GLU A 142 -6.96 -10.92 -7.00
N GLN A 143 -6.12 -11.95 -7.09
CA GLN A 143 -6.14 -13.08 -6.17
C GLN A 143 -5.88 -12.62 -4.73
N GLN A 144 -4.86 -11.79 -4.52
CA GLN A 144 -4.53 -11.23 -3.21
C GLN A 144 -5.65 -10.32 -2.68
N ARG A 145 -6.23 -9.48 -3.53
CA ARG A 145 -7.41 -8.66 -3.18
C ARG A 145 -8.59 -9.51 -2.70
N LYS A 146 -8.88 -10.62 -3.37
CA LYS A 146 -9.95 -11.55 -2.95
C LYS A 146 -9.65 -12.16 -1.57
N GLN A 147 -8.40 -12.55 -1.34
CA GLN A 147 -7.97 -13.13 -0.07
C GLN A 147 -8.14 -12.15 1.10
N PHE A 148 -7.72 -10.88 0.94
CA PHE A 148 -7.76 -9.89 2.01
C PHE A 148 -9.10 -9.17 2.16
N ARG A 149 -9.99 -9.25 1.17
CA ARG A 149 -11.28 -8.53 1.17
C ARG A 149 -12.11 -8.82 2.42
N GLN A 150 -12.23 -10.07 2.82
CA GLN A 150 -13.03 -10.44 3.98
C GLN A 150 -12.44 -9.86 5.28
N GLN A 151 -11.12 -9.88 5.43
CA GLN A 151 -10.45 -9.31 6.60
C GLN A 151 -10.70 -7.79 6.69
N ILE A 152 -10.53 -7.07 5.56
CA ILE A 152 -10.75 -5.63 5.52
C ILE A 152 -12.20 -5.26 5.81
N VAL A 153 -13.17 -5.99 5.27
CA VAL A 153 -14.59 -5.76 5.57
C VAL A 153 -14.85 -5.93 7.07
N GLN A 154 -14.34 -7.00 7.68
CA GLN A 154 -14.49 -7.25 9.12
C GLN A 154 -13.80 -6.16 9.97
N GLU A 155 -12.62 -5.69 9.57
CA GLU A 155 -11.91 -4.60 10.27
C GLU A 155 -12.69 -3.29 10.20
N ILE A 156 -13.25 -2.93 9.02
CA ILE A 156 -14.05 -1.71 8.83
C ILE A 156 -15.35 -1.79 9.62
N GLU A 157 -16.03 -2.92 9.56
CA GLU A 157 -17.28 -3.14 10.32
C GLU A 157 -17.01 -3.10 11.82
N GLY A 158 -15.94 -3.74 12.29
CA GLY A 158 -15.52 -3.69 13.67
C GLY A 158 -15.17 -2.28 14.16
N PHE A 159 -14.52 -1.46 13.29
CA PHE A 159 -14.23 -0.07 13.61
C PHE A 159 -15.52 0.79 13.65
N ALA A 160 -16.38 0.67 12.65
CA ALA A 160 -17.67 1.37 12.61
C ALA A 160 -18.52 1.05 13.84
N ARG A 161 -18.57 -0.24 14.23
CA ARG A 161 -19.24 -0.72 15.42
C ARG A 161 -18.68 -0.09 16.69
N ARG A 162 -17.35 -0.15 16.90
CA ARG A 162 -16.71 0.45 18.08
C ARG A 162 -16.95 1.94 18.15
N SER A 163 -16.93 2.63 17.02
CA SER A 163 -17.20 4.05 16.92
C SER A 163 -18.66 4.37 17.26
N ALA A 164 -19.61 3.61 16.72
CA ALA A 164 -21.03 3.79 17.00
C ALA A 164 -21.32 3.59 18.49
N ILE A 165 -20.79 2.53 19.10
CA ILE A 165 -20.98 2.25 20.54
C ILE A 165 -20.30 3.31 21.41
N ARG A 166 -19.12 3.82 21.01
CA ARG A 166 -18.42 4.88 21.76
C ARG A 166 -19.18 6.21 21.75
N ASN A 167 -19.85 6.52 20.66
CA ASN A 167 -20.56 7.78 20.46
C ASN A 167 -21.99 7.77 21.06
N LEU A 168 -22.46 6.64 21.57
CA LEU A 168 -23.70 6.59 22.33
C LEU A 168 -23.51 7.37 23.64
N GLN A 169 -24.35 8.39 23.85
CA GLN A 169 -24.31 9.23 25.07
C GLN A 169 -24.97 8.54 26.26
N ASP A 170 -25.93 7.66 25.99
CA ASP A 170 -26.66 6.90 27.00
C ASP A 170 -26.91 5.47 26.51
N TYR A 171 -26.74 4.51 27.40
CA TYR A 171 -27.01 3.09 27.14
C TYR A 171 -28.37 2.65 27.72
N GLY A 172 -29.14 3.58 28.34
CA GLY A 172 -30.35 3.25 29.07
C GLY A 172 -30.09 2.26 30.21
N HIS A 173 -30.87 1.19 30.24
CA HIS A 173 -30.70 0.12 31.25
C HIS A 173 -29.67 -0.95 30.83
N PHE A 174 -28.99 -0.79 29.69
CA PHE A 174 -28.06 -1.78 29.17
C PHE A 174 -26.61 -1.44 29.52
N THR A 175 -25.83 -2.45 29.81
CA THR A 175 -24.36 -2.32 29.88
C THR A 175 -23.76 -2.21 28.49
N LYS A 176 -22.56 -1.64 28.39
CA LYS A 176 -21.80 -1.55 27.12
C LYS A 176 -21.64 -2.90 26.42
N ALA A 177 -21.48 -3.99 27.18
CA ALA A 177 -21.38 -5.35 26.66
C ALA A 177 -22.70 -5.81 26.03
N GLN A 178 -23.84 -5.53 26.72
CA GLN A 178 -25.18 -5.85 26.21
C GLN A 178 -25.52 -5.08 24.93
N VAL A 179 -25.19 -3.78 24.89
CA VAL A 179 -25.34 -2.96 23.67
C VAL A 179 -24.52 -3.51 22.52
N SER A 180 -23.30 -3.98 22.79
CA SER A 180 -22.47 -4.65 21.80
C SER A 180 -23.12 -5.90 21.23
N LEU A 181 -23.72 -6.75 22.06
CA LEU A 181 -24.42 -7.97 21.64
C LEU A 181 -25.68 -7.64 20.80
N ILE A 182 -26.46 -6.64 21.24
CA ILE A 182 -27.64 -6.18 20.50
C ILE A 182 -27.25 -5.68 19.11
N TYR A 183 -26.18 -4.89 19.02
CA TYR A 183 -25.66 -4.37 17.76
C TYR A 183 -25.27 -5.51 16.81
N ASP A 184 -24.57 -6.52 17.31
CA ASP A 184 -24.18 -7.71 16.53
C ASP A 184 -25.39 -8.45 15.98
N HIS A 185 -26.39 -8.67 16.82
CA HIS A 185 -27.62 -9.36 16.40
C HIS A 185 -28.37 -8.60 15.31
N ILE A 186 -28.43 -7.27 15.41
CA ILE A 186 -29.07 -6.42 14.41
C ILE A 186 -28.31 -6.47 13.10
N VAL A 187 -26.98 -6.32 13.12
CA VAL A 187 -26.14 -6.36 11.92
C VAL A 187 -26.23 -7.72 11.23
N GLU A 188 -26.17 -8.81 11.99
CA GLU A 188 -26.30 -10.17 11.44
C GLU A 188 -27.67 -10.39 10.82
N SER A 189 -28.74 -9.88 11.45
CA SER A 189 -30.10 -9.96 10.93
C SER A 189 -30.26 -9.20 9.60
N ILE A 190 -29.67 -8.01 9.50
CA ILE A 190 -29.66 -7.21 8.27
C ILE A 190 -28.86 -7.93 7.16
N TYR A 191 -27.74 -8.52 7.49
CA TYR A 191 -26.92 -9.29 6.55
C TYR A 191 -27.65 -10.51 6.00
N ARG A 192 -28.32 -11.27 6.86
CA ARG A 192 -29.15 -12.42 6.46
C ARG A 192 -30.32 -11.99 5.56
N ALA A 193 -30.98 -10.88 5.89
CA ALA A 193 -32.08 -10.34 5.08
C ALA A 193 -31.62 -9.87 3.69
N ARG A 194 -30.41 -9.30 3.57
CA ARG A 194 -29.83 -8.84 2.29
C ARG A 194 -29.35 -9.97 1.39
N ASN A 195 -28.92 -11.09 1.96
CA ASN A 195 -28.37 -12.23 1.23
C ASN A 195 -29.36 -13.40 1.13
N ALA A 196 -30.62 -13.20 1.55
CA ALA A 196 -31.68 -14.18 1.33
C ALA A 196 -31.96 -14.27 -0.19
N PRO A 197 -31.97 -15.48 -0.79
CA PRO A 197 -32.34 -15.63 -2.19
C PRO A 197 -33.75 -15.10 -2.39
N VAL A 198 -33.91 -14.24 -3.40
CA VAL A 198 -35.23 -13.78 -3.84
C VAL A 198 -35.96 -15.02 -4.36
N SER A 199 -36.97 -15.47 -3.60
CA SER A 199 -37.86 -16.58 -3.97
C SER A 199 -38.82 -16.17 -5.07
#